data_c99c401269ff0e2c25a9cb7c173a4d48
#
_entry.id   c99c401269ff0e2c25a9cb7c173a4d48
#
_cell.length_a   1.000
_cell.length_b   1.000
_cell.length_c   1.000
_cell.angle_alpha   90.00
_cell.angle_beta   90.00
_cell.angle_gamma   90.00
#
_symmetry.space_group_name_H-M   'P 1'
#
loop_
_entity.id
_entity.type
_entity.pdbx_description
1 polymer ?
#
loop_
_entity_poly.entity_id
_entity_poly.type
_entity_poly.pdbx_seq_one_letter_code
_entity_poly.pdbx_strand_id
1 'polypeptide(L)'
;MKHIAILITVLSAAAFAFGCHQEQTTSQQLEKAKTEAKEAAQDMKDYTYAQKAEFAQQMQSRLAALNQDLDKLSARIDSASDAVKAEAKPKLEALREQAAQLGQQLDNIKNANPSAWDSVKSGADKAYDALTNGVYQARQWLSAKLAP
;
A
#
# COMPACT_ATOMS: atom_id res chain seq x y z
N MET A 1 -27.66 -4.46 3.03
CA MET A 1 -27.06 -4.55 4.37
C MET A 1 -27.08 -6.00 4.80
N LYS A 2 -26.01 -6.75 4.58
CA LYS A 2 -25.86 -8.12 5.14
C LYS A 2 -24.44 -8.22 5.65
N HIS A 3 -24.31 -8.16 6.96
CA HIS A 3 -23.06 -8.32 7.69
C HIS A 3 -22.63 -9.79 7.60
N ILE A 4 -21.53 -10.07 6.89
CA ILE A 4 -20.88 -11.37 6.97
C ILE A 4 -19.87 -11.26 8.12
N ALA A 5 -20.30 -11.72 9.29
CA ALA A 5 -19.43 -11.93 10.43
C ALA A 5 -18.65 -13.24 10.18
N ILE A 6 -17.36 -13.12 9.91
CA ILE A 6 -16.47 -14.29 9.89
C ILE A 6 -16.11 -14.59 11.35
N LEU A 7 -16.79 -15.58 11.91
CA LEU A 7 -16.46 -16.18 13.20
C LEU A 7 -15.25 -17.11 13.01
N ILE A 8 -14.08 -16.64 13.45
CA ILE A 8 -12.91 -17.50 13.66
C ILE A 8 -13.11 -18.19 15.00
N THR A 9 -13.70 -19.38 14.99
CA THR A 9 -13.72 -20.27 16.14
C THR A 9 -12.41 -21.03 16.21
N VAL A 10 -11.50 -20.60 17.07
CA VAL A 10 -10.37 -21.41 17.53
C VAL A 10 -10.93 -22.46 18.48
N LEU A 11 -11.10 -23.68 18.00
CA LEU A 11 -11.53 -24.80 18.84
C LEU A 11 -10.29 -25.53 19.36
N SER A 12 -9.92 -25.22 20.61
CA SER A 12 -8.98 -26.02 21.40
C SER A 12 -9.72 -27.25 21.91
N ALA A 13 -9.43 -28.42 21.37
CA ALA A 13 -9.83 -29.67 21.97
C ALA A 13 -8.60 -30.53 22.24
N ALA A 14 -8.11 -30.47 23.49
CA ALA A 14 -7.20 -31.45 24.01
C ALA A 14 -8.01 -32.67 24.42
N ALA A 15 -7.87 -33.76 23.68
CA ALA A 15 -8.34 -35.08 24.11
C ALA A 15 -7.14 -36.03 24.09
N PHE A 16 -6.58 -36.28 25.27
CA PHE A 16 -5.65 -37.37 25.49
C PHE A 16 -6.45 -38.71 25.45
N ALA A 17 -6.24 -39.49 24.42
CA ALA A 17 -6.60 -40.88 24.41
C ALA A 17 -5.35 -41.69 24.04
N PHE A 18 -4.80 -42.40 25.03
CA PHE A 18 -3.78 -43.43 24.84
C PHE A 18 -4.35 -44.56 24.01
N GLY A 19 -3.82 -44.74 22.83
CA GLY A 19 -4.09 -45.89 21.98
C GLY A 19 -2.94 -46.06 21.01
N CYS A 20 -2.12 -47.11 21.23
CA CYS A 20 -1.06 -47.54 20.32
C CYS A 20 -1.63 -47.74 18.92
N HIS A 21 -1.16 -47.04 17.91
CA HIS A 21 -0.77 -47.59 16.61
C HIS A 21 -0.18 -46.51 15.69
N GLN A 22 0.98 -46.87 15.17
CA GLN A 22 1.58 -46.34 13.93
C GLN A 22 2.23 -44.96 14.04
N GLU A 23 3.54 -45.00 14.18
CA GLU A 23 4.44 -43.90 13.87
C GLU A 23 4.27 -43.43 12.40
N GLN A 24 3.24 -42.61 12.16
CA GLN A 24 3.29 -41.73 11.02
C GLN A 24 4.26 -40.64 11.40
N THR A 25 5.45 -40.78 10.85
CA THR A 25 6.62 -39.98 11.13
C THR A 25 6.30 -38.47 11.13
N THR A 26 6.76 -37.78 12.14
CA THR A 26 6.72 -36.33 12.34
C THR A 26 7.13 -35.56 11.06
N SER A 27 7.94 -36.16 10.19
CA SER A 27 8.31 -35.63 8.87
C SER A 27 7.16 -35.56 7.88
N GLN A 28 6.25 -36.55 7.83
CA GLN A 28 5.10 -36.51 6.92
C GLN A 28 4.05 -35.50 7.35
N GLN A 29 3.85 -35.30 8.63
CA GLN A 29 2.97 -34.25 9.17
C GLN A 29 3.57 -32.85 8.90
N LEU A 30 4.90 -32.72 9.03
CA LEU A 30 5.58 -31.46 8.74
C LEU A 30 5.53 -31.11 7.25
N GLU A 31 5.71 -32.08 6.36
CA GLU A 31 5.60 -31.87 4.91
C GLU A 31 4.15 -31.53 4.51
N LYS A 32 3.15 -32.16 5.12
CA LYS A 32 1.74 -31.82 4.89
C LYS A 32 1.42 -30.41 5.35
N ALA A 33 1.86 -30.01 6.55
CA ALA A 33 1.67 -28.66 7.07
C ALA A 33 2.37 -27.60 6.20
N LYS A 34 3.56 -27.90 5.65
CA LYS A 34 4.25 -27.01 4.71
C LYS A 34 3.50 -26.87 3.39
N THR A 35 2.90 -27.95 2.89
CA THR A 35 2.12 -27.92 1.65
C THR A 35 0.84 -27.10 1.84
N GLU A 36 0.10 -27.34 2.91
CA GLU A 36 -1.11 -26.58 3.26
C GLU A 36 -0.81 -25.08 3.47
N ALA A 37 0.30 -24.75 4.14
CA ALA A 37 0.73 -23.36 4.31
C ALA A 37 1.11 -22.69 2.97
N LYS A 38 1.71 -23.45 2.05
CA LYS A 38 2.05 -22.96 0.72
C LYS A 38 0.82 -22.71 -0.15
N GLU A 39 -0.15 -23.63 -0.10
CA GLU A 39 -1.43 -23.50 -0.79
C GLU A 39 -2.22 -22.29 -0.25
N ALA A 40 -2.34 -22.14 1.06
CA ALA A 40 -3.00 -20.99 1.68
C ALA A 40 -2.33 -19.64 1.32
N ALA A 41 -1.00 -19.62 1.25
CA ALA A 41 -0.25 -18.43 0.82
C ALA A 41 -0.48 -18.12 -0.66
N GLN A 42 -0.62 -19.14 -1.51
CA GLN A 42 -0.94 -18.97 -2.93
C GLN A 42 -2.36 -18.46 -3.12
N ASP A 43 -3.34 -19.06 -2.44
CA ASP A 43 -4.74 -18.62 -2.47
C ASP A 43 -4.89 -17.15 -2.04
N MET A 44 -4.15 -16.73 -1.01
CA MET A 44 -4.14 -15.34 -0.57
C MET A 44 -3.53 -14.40 -1.62
N LYS A 45 -2.47 -14.82 -2.33
CA LYS A 45 -1.89 -14.05 -3.44
C LYS A 45 -2.86 -13.91 -4.60
N ASP A 46 -3.53 -14.99 -4.96
CA ASP A 46 -4.50 -14.99 -6.05
C ASP A 46 -5.70 -14.11 -5.72
N TYR A 47 -6.16 -14.11 -4.47
CA TYR A 47 -7.21 -13.22 -4.00
C TYR A 47 -6.79 -11.74 -4.07
N THR A 48 -5.62 -11.39 -3.57
CA THR A 48 -5.12 -9.99 -3.62
C THR A 48 -4.86 -9.53 -5.06
N TYR A 49 -4.40 -10.43 -5.93
CA TYR A 49 -4.24 -10.14 -7.34
C TYR A 49 -5.58 -9.91 -8.06
N ALA A 50 -6.64 -10.64 -7.69
CA ALA A 50 -7.98 -10.41 -8.24
C ALA A 50 -8.49 -8.98 -7.97
N GLN A 51 -8.03 -8.33 -6.90
CA GLN A 51 -8.36 -6.95 -6.56
C GLN A 51 -7.46 -5.89 -7.23
N LYS A 52 -6.55 -6.32 -8.11
CA LYS A 52 -5.58 -5.43 -8.78
C LYS A 52 -6.22 -4.22 -9.45
N ALA A 53 -7.31 -4.43 -10.17
CA ALA A 53 -8.00 -3.37 -10.89
C ALA A 53 -8.62 -2.33 -9.94
N GLU A 54 -9.22 -2.78 -8.86
CA GLU A 54 -9.79 -1.91 -7.82
C GLU A 54 -8.68 -1.12 -7.11
N PHE A 55 -7.58 -1.76 -6.74
CA PHE A 55 -6.43 -1.10 -6.15
C PHE A 55 -5.86 -0.01 -7.07
N ALA A 56 -5.69 -0.31 -8.36
CA ALA A 56 -5.20 0.64 -9.35
C ALA A 56 -6.12 1.86 -9.48
N GLN A 57 -7.43 1.64 -9.50
CA GLN A 57 -8.43 2.72 -9.58
C GLN A 57 -8.43 3.59 -8.32
N GLN A 58 -8.38 2.98 -7.15
CA GLN A 58 -8.32 3.72 -5.87
C GLN A 58 -7.05 4.56 -5.79
N MET A 59 -5.91 3.98 -6.15
CA MET A 59 -4.63 4.67 -6.12
C MET A 59 -4.59 5.82 -7.14
N GLN A 60 -5.19 5.65 -8.32
CA GLN A 60 -5.32 6.69 -9.33
C GLN A 60 -6.16 7.86 -8.83
N SER A 61 -7.27 7.60 -8.15
CA SER A 61 -8.11 8.62 -7.52
C SER A 61 -7.37 9.39 -6.41
N ARG A 62 -6.60 8.68 -5.60
CA ARG A 62 -5.76 9.27 -4.55
C ARG A 62 -4.65 10.15 -5.13
N LEU A 63 -4.00 9.71 -6.21
CA LEU A 63 -2.99 10.51 -6.90
C LEU A 63 -3.59 11.77 -7.51
N ALA A 64 -4.79 11.70 -8.08
CA ALA A 64 -5.50 12.87 -8.60
C ALA A 64 -5.78 13.91 -7.50
N ALA A 65 -6.19 13.45 -6.31
CA ALA A 65 -6.38 14.33 -5.15
C ALA A 65 -5.06 15.01 -4.70
N LEU A 66 -3.96 14.26 -4.66
CA LEU A 66 -2.64 14.81 -4.33
C LEU A 66 -2.17 15.84 -5.37
N ASN A 67 -2.42 15.62 -6.67
CA ASN A 67 -2.11 16.60 -7.71
C ASN A 67 -2.89 17.90 -7.50
N GLN A 68 -4.17 17.84 -7.15
CA GLN A 68 -4.95 19.04 -6.79
C GLN A 68 -4.36 19.77 -5.58
N ASP A 69 -3.86 19.02 -4.60
CA ASP A 69 -3.21 19.62 -3.44
C ASP A 69 -1.86 20.27 -3.80
N LEU A 70 -1.10 19.69 -4.73
CA LEU A 70 0.11 20.31 -5.28
C LEU A 70 -0.20 21.60 -6.05
N ASP A 71 -1.32 21.63 -6.79
CA ASP A 71 -1.75 22.85 -7.50
C ASP A 71 -2.16 23.95 -6.52
N LYS A 72 -2.88 23.61 -5.45
CA LYS A 72 -3.19 24.58 -4.37
C LYS A 72 -1.92 25.09 -3.69
N LEU A 73 -0.94 24.20 -3.47
CA LEU A 73 0.35 24.59 -2.89
C LEU A 73 1.11 25.53 -3.83
N SER A 74 1.11 25.25 -5.14
CA SER A 74 1.68 26.11 -6.16
C SER A 74 1.08 27.52 -6.13
N ALA A 75 -0.25 27.63 -6.13
CA ALA A 75 -0.93 28.92 -6.08
C ALA A 75 -0.57 29.74 -4.84
N ARG A 76 -0.43 29.08 -3.67
CA ARG A 76 0.00 29.75 -2.44
C ARG A 76 1.46 30.20 -2.50
N ILE A 77 2.34 29.42 -3.12
CA ILE A 77 3.73 29.78 -3.35
C ILE A 77 3.82 30.99 -4.27
N ASP A 78 3.03 31.01 -5.36
CA ASP A 78 3.03 32.10 -6.33
C ASP A 78 2.54 33.43 -5.72
N SER A 79 1.76 33.38 -4.65
CA SER A 79 1.30 34.56 -3.90
C SER A 79 2.25 34.99 -2.78
N ALA A 80 3.33 34.22 -2.54
CA ALA A 80 4.28 34.48 -1.46
C ALA A 80 5.35 35.53 -1.86
N SER A 81 6.19 35.95 -0.91
CA SER A 81 7.37 36.77 -1.18
C SER A 81 8.41 36.05 -2.04
N ASP A 82 9.28 36.81 -2.74
CA ASP A 82 10.28 36.20 -3.63
C ASP A 82 11.26 35.29 -2.89
N ALA A 83 11.58 35.58 -1.63
CA ALA A 83 12.42 34.75 -0.80
C ALA A 83 11.74 33.39 -0.53
N VAL A 84 10.43 33.37 -0.18
CA VAL A 84 9.67 32.15 0.04
C VAL A 84 9.50 31.37 -1.26
N LYS A 85 9.24 32.03 -2.38
CA LYS A 85 9.19 31.39 -3.71
C LYS A 85 10.47 30.66 -4.05
N ALA A 86 11.63 31.27 -3.83
CA ALA A 86 12.93 30.69 -4.13
C ALA A 86 13.19 29.39 -3.32
N GLU A 87 12.75 29.36 -2.06
CA GLU A 87 12.87 28.17 -1.21
C GLU A 87 11.82 27.09 -1.51
N ALA A 88 10.61 27.49 -1.91
CA ALA A 88 9.46 26.61 -2.09
C ALA A 88 9.43 25.90 -3.44
N LYS A 89 9.80 26.60 -4.54
CA LYS A 89 9.71 26.05 -5.90
C LYS A 89 10.45 24.72 -6.08
N PRO A 90 11.71 24.55 -5.66
CA PRO A 90 12.40 23.29 -5.82
C PRO A 90 11.76 22.14 -5.01
N LYS A 91 11.14 22.46 -3.87
CA LYS A 91 10.39 21.47 -3.07
C LYS A 91 9.12 21.02 -3.79
N LEU A 92 8.40 21.96 -4.39
CA LEU A 92 7.20 21.68 -5.17
C LEU A 92 7.53 20.83 -6.42
N GLU A 93 8.61 21.16 -7.12
CA GLU A 93 9.08 20.40 -8.29
C GLU A 93 9.44 18.96 -7.91
N ALA A 94 10.16 18.75 -6.81
CA ALA A 94 10.48 17.42 -6.31
C ALA A 94 9.21 16.61 -5.97
N LEU A 95 8.19 17.23 -5.39
CA LEU A 95 6.91 16.54 -5.10
C LEU A 95 6.14 16.22 -6.38
N ARG A 96 6.16 17.08 -7.39
CA ARG A 96 5.55 16.83 -8.70
C ARG A 96 6.25 15.68 -9.43
N GLU A 97 7.56 15.59 -9.33
CA GLU A 97 8.33 14.47 -9.88
C GLU A 97 7.96 13.16 -9.19
N GLN A 98 7.85 13.14 -7.86
CA GLN A 98 7.37 11.97 -7.12
C GLN A 98 5.94 11.57 -7.53
N ALA A 99 5.05 12.53 -7.75
CA ALA A 99 3.70 12.28 -8.25
C ALA A 99 3.72 11.64 -9.65
N ALA A 100 4.58 12.11 -10.54
CA ALA A 100 4.76 11.54 -11.87
C ALA A 100 5.32 10.10 -11.80
N GLN A 101 6.31 9.84 -10.95
CA GLN A 101 6.86 8.50 -10.71
C GLN A 101 5.80 7.54 -10.17
N LEU A 102 4.94 7.99 -9.24
CA LEU A 102 3.81 7.20 -8.77
C LEU A 102 2.83 6.90 -9.91
N GLY A 103 2.56 7.85 -10.79
CA GLY A 103 1.77 7.63 -11.99
C GLY A 103 2.31 6.52 -12.88
N GLN A 104 3.63 6.50 -13.12
CA GLN A 104 4.29 5.42 -13.87
C GLN A 104 4.19 4.06 -13.14
N GLN A 105 4.28 4.05 -11.82
CA GLN A 105 4.08 2.82 -11.04
C GLN A 105 2.66 2.28 -11.16
N LEU A 106 1.66 3.15 -11.30
CA LEU A 106 0.26 2.73 -11.54
C LEU A 106 0.09 2.00 -12.87
N ASP A 107 0.85 2.39 -13.90
CA ASP A 107 0.86 1.65 -15.17
C ASP A 107 1.52 0.28 -15.01
N ASN A 108 2.59 0.19 -14.20
CA ASN A 108 3.19 -1.09 -13.86
C ASN A 108 2.22 -2.00 -13.08
N ILE A 109 1.39 -1.45 -12.21
CA ILE A 109 0.33 -2.17 -11.49
C ILE A 109 -0.65 -2.80 -12.47
N LYS A 110 -1.13 -2.06 -13.46
CA LYS A 110 -2.07 -2.56 -14.47
C LYS A 110 -1.50 -3.76 -15.23
N ASN A 111 -0.19 -3.76 -15.49
CA ASN A 111 0.52 -4.76 -16.25
C ASN A 111 1.17 -5.86 -15.38
N ALA A 112 1.10 -5.77 -14.06
CA ALA A 112 1.68 -6.74 -13.16
C ALA A 112 1.04 -8.12 -13.32
N ASN A 113 1.87 -9.17 -13.32
CA ASN A 113 1.43 -10.55 -13.23
C ASN A 113 1.32 -10.99 -11.75
N PRO A 114 0.72 -12.14 -11.44
CA PRO A 114 0.54 -12.59 -10.06
C PRO A 114 1.85 -12.70 -9.26
N SER A 115 2.96 -13.07 -9.91
CA SER A 115 4.26 -13.21 -9.22
C SER A 115 4.91 -11.87 -8.84
N ALA A 116 4.65 -10.80 -9.60
CA ALA A 116 5.18 -9.46 -9.35
C ALA A 116 4.24 -8.60 -8.49
N TRP A 117 2.99 -9.01 -8.32
CA TRP A 117 1.92 -8.21 -7.73
C TRP A 117 2.27 -7.63 -6.36
N ASP A 118 2.72 -8.47 -5.41
CA ASP A 118 3.00 -8.04 -4.03
C ASP A 118 4.09 -6.97 -3.99
N SER A 119 5.12 -7.13 -4.83
CA SER A 119 6.23 -6.17 -4.92
C SER A 119 5.78 -4.84 -5.51
N VAL A 120 5.02 -4.89 -6.60
CA VAL A 120 4.53 -3.68 -7.30
C VAL A 120 3.53 -2.93 -6.44
N LYS A 121 2.60 -3.64 -5.78
CA LYS A 121 1.64 -3.07 -4.84
C LYS A 121 2.34 -2.37 -3.68
N SER A 122 3.27 -3.07 -3.02
CA SER A 122 4.04 -2.49 -1.89
C SER A 122 4.87 -1.28 -2.32
N GLY A 123 5.42 -1.29 -3.53
CA GLY A 123 6.14 -0.15 -4.10
C GLY A 123 5.24 1.08 -4.26
N ALA A 124 4.05 0.89 -4.79
CA ALA A 124 3.08 1.98 -4.98
C ALA A 124 2.55 2.54 -3.65
N ASP A 125 2.24 1.67 -2.67
CA ASP A 125 1.82 2.10 -1.33
C ASP A 125 2.91 2.98 -0.67
N LYS A 126 4.16 2.54 -0.70
CA LYS A 126 5.29 3.32 -0.14
C LYS A 126 5.51 4.65 -0.85
N ALA A 127 5.41 4.67 -2.17
CA ALA A 127 5.55 5.90 -2.95
C ALA A 127 4.41 6.89 -2.67
N TYR A 128 3.19 6.39 -2.51
CA TYR A 128 2.04 7.19 -2.12
C TYR A 128 2.21 7.79 -0.72
N ASP A 129 2.63 6.99 0.26
CA ASP A 129 2.86 7.46 1.63
C ASP A 129 3.97 8.51 1.69
N ALA A 130 5.07 8.31 0.95
CA ALA A 130 6.16 9.27 0.87
C ALA A 130 5.70 10.61 0.27
N LEU A 131 4.93 10.57 -0.83
CA LEU A 131 4.38 11.75 -1.47
C LEU A 131 3.38 12.50 -0.55
N THR A 132 2.49 11.76 0.11
CA THR A 132 1.51 12.33 1.07
C THR A 132 2.21 13.05 2.21
N ASN A 133 3.24 12.42 2.80
CA ASN A 133 4.03 13.01 3.85
C ASN A 133 4.80 14.26 3.36
N GLY A 134 5.35 14.21 2.16
CA GLY A 134 6.04 15.35 1.55
C GLY A 134 5.11 16.55 1.32
N VAL A 135 3.91 16.32 0.81
CA VAL A 135 2.87 17.36 0.63
C VAL A 135 2.46 17.96 1.96
N TYR A 136 2.26 17.11 3.00
CA TYR A 136 1.94 17.57 4.34
C TYR A 136 3.04 18.47 4.92
N GLN A 137 4.29 18.05 4.84
CA GLN A 137 5.45 18.83 5.32
C GLN A 137 5.59 20.16 4.57
N ALA A 138 5.41 20.15 3.25
CA ALA A 138 5.46 21.37 2.44
C ALA A 138 4.35 22.37 2.83
N ARG A 139 3.14 21.88 3.12
CA ARG A 139 2.03 22.70 3.63
C ARG A 139 2.36 23.33 4.99
N GLN A 140 2.88 22.54 5.93
CA GLN A 140 3.26 23.01 7.26
C GLN A 140 4.37 24.08 7.16
N TRP A 141 5.39 23.80 6.38
CA TRP A 141 6.49 24.72 6.15
C TRP A 141 6.00 26.05 5.55
N LEU A 142 5.17 25.98 4.49
CA LEU A 142 4.63 27.19 3.85
C LEU A 142 3.71 27.97 4.80
N SER A 143 2.92 27.30 5.60
CA SER A 143 2.06 27.94 6.60
C SER A 143 2.88 28.67 7.65
N ALA A 144 3.99 28.10 8.11
CA ALA A 144 4.90 28.77 9.05
C ALA A 144 5.61 29.98 8.43
N LYS A 145 5.95 29.95 7.12
CA LYS A 145 6.59 31.06 6.40
C LYS A 145 5.63 32.20 6.05
N LEU A 146 4.34 31.92 5.95
CA LEU A 146 3.28 32.89 5.64
C LEU A 146 2.54 33.39 6.88
N ALA A 147 2.87 32.89 8.06
CA ALA A 147 2.35 33.40 9.32
C ALA A 147 2.82 34.85 9.52
N PRO A 148 1.94 35.76 9.99
CA PRO A 148 2.26 37.17 10.24
C PRO A 148 3.24 37.32 11.40
#